data_de2ee2acfbc4a2e4ef86808e2b8e1b1c
#
_entry.id   de2ee2acfbc4a2e4ef86808e2b8e1b1c
#
_cell.length_a   1.000
_cell.length_b   1.000
_cell.length_c   1.000
_cell.angle_alpha   90.00
_cell.angle_beta   90.00
_cell.angle_gamma   90.00
#
_symmetry.space_group_name_H-M   'P 1'
#
loop_
_entity.id
_entity.type
_entity.pdbx_description
1 polymer ?
#
loop_
_entity_poly.entity_id
_entity_poly.type
_entity_poly.pdbx_seq_one_letter_code
_entity_poly.pdbx_strand_id
1 'polypeptide(L)'
;MSSRNSFHAEASKPTRRQIITGAALALGSFGLASTQAFAEAAQEISHAEEAIHQEPVFKASRKRVYEALTDARQFQKVTLLSAAVQSGMAKGNTPAEITAEAGGAFKLFNGFIVGRNLELIPNERIVQAWRVAYWPQGAWSLAKFVLVEQGSDTKLVFDHTGFPKGDAGHLLEGWNGNYWEPLAKFLA
;
A
#
# COMPACT_ATOMS: atom_id res chain seq x y z
N MET A 1 20.06 -73.76 15.21
CA MET A 1 21.37 -73.10 15.15
C MET A 1 21.13 -71.63 14.96
N SER A 2 21.52 -70.92 15.96
CA SER A 2 22.01 -69.54 16.13
C SER A 2 21.12 -68.38 15.78
N SER A 3 20.64 -67.84 16.83
CA SER A 3 20.06 -66.46 17.00
C SER A 3 21.04 -65.37 16.59
N ARG A 4 20.51 -64.24 16.14
CA ARG A 4 21.02 -62.93 16.54
C ARG A 4 19.88 -61.89 16.49
N ASN A 5 19.45 -61.49 17.68
CA ASN A 5 18.72 -60.27 17.94
C ASN A 5 19.60 -59.06 17.57
N SER A 6 19.03 -58.12 16.88
CA SER A 6 19.58 -56.77 16.77
C SER A 6 18.53 -55.78 17.23
N PHE A 7 18.71 -55.24 18.43
CA PHE A 7 17.96 -54.12 18.98
C PHE A 7 18.37 -52.86 18.24
N HIS A 8 17.45 -52.25 17.55
CA HIS A 8 17.60 -50.86 17.08
C HIS A 8 17.10 -49.92 18.19
N ALA A 9 18.05 -49.21 18.76
CA ALA A 9 17.75 -48.11 19.69
C ALA A 9 17.25 -46.90 18.88
N GLU A 10 16.06 -46.50 19.18
CA GLU A 10 15.44 -45.30 18.62
C GLU A 10 15.96 -44.07 19.36
N ALA A 11 16.70 -43.21 18.64
CA ALA A 11 17.25 -41.99 19.18
C ALA A 11 16.14 -40.90 19.18
N SER A 12 15.66 -40.57 20.36
CA SER A 12 14.72 -39.48 20.59
C SER A 12 15.39 -38.13 20.32
N LYS A 13 14.74 -37.30 19.49
CA LYS A 13 15.17 -35.92 19.20
C LYS A 13 14.91 -35.03 20.42
N PRO A 14 15.85 -34.18 20.83
CA PRO A 14 15.64 -33.28 21.96
C PRO A 14 14.72 -32.12 21.59
N THR A 15 13.74 -31.89 22.44
CA THR A 15 12.77 -30.78 22.39
C THR A 15 13.47 -29.45 22.72
N ARG A 16 13.15 -28.39 21.98
CA ARG A 16 13.71 -27.01 22.03
C ARG A 16 13.50 -26.23 23.35
N ARG A 17 13.41 -26.87 24.50
CA ARG A 17 13.02 -26.19 25.75
C ARG A 17 14.00 -26.28 26.92
N GLN A 18 15.22 -26.71 26.72
CA GLN A 18 16.21 -26.74 27.81
C GLN A 18 17.58 -26.32 27.30
N ILE A 19 17.88 -25.05 27.24
CA ILE A 19 19.20 -24.43 27.41
C ILE A 19 18.98 -22.97 27.78
N ILE A 20 18.61 -22.70 29.02
CA ILE A 20 18.94 -21.45 29.72
C ILE A 20 19.15 -21.80 31.18
N THR A 21 20.34 -22.25 31.55
CA THR A 21 20.85 -22.09 32.91
C THR A 21 22.38 -22.27 32.88
N GLY A 22 23.11 -21.22 33.23
CA GLY A 22 24.45 -21.33 33.76
C GLY A 22 25.58 -20.86 32.87
N ALA A 23 25.93 -19.57 33.00
CA ALA A 23 27.31 -19.11 33.22
C ALA A 23 27.27 -17.62 33.57
N ALA A 24 27.31 -17.32 34.83
CA ALA A 24 27.69 -16.00 35.34
C ALA A 24 29.20 -15.90 35.41
N LEU A 25 29.71 -14.65 35.35
CA LEU A 25 31.04 -14.16 35.68
C LEU A 25 32.04 -14.02 34.54
N ALA A 26 32.16 -12.79 33.99
CA ALA A 26 33.41 -12.02 34.01
C ALA A 26 33.18 -10.61 33.51
N LEU A 27 33.37 -9.67 34.32
CA LEU A 27 33.78 -8.27 34.24
C LEU A 27 34.27 -7.78 32.85
N GLY A 28 33.60 -6.74 32.31
CA GLY A 28 34.07 -5.96 31.18
C GLY A 28 33.15 -4.79 30.92
N SER A 29 33.37 -3.68 31.64
CA SER A 29 32.72 -2.38 31.42
C SER A 29 33.15 -1.76 30.10
N PHE A 30 32.44 -2.03 28.99
CA PHE A 30 32.48 -1.25 27.76
C PHE A 30 31.20 -1.51 26.97
N GLY A 31 30.32 -0.53 26.80
CA GLY A 31 29.29 -0.58 25.76
C GLY A 31 27.83 -0.40 26.15
N LEU A 32 27.51 0.53 27.07
CA LEU A 32 26.10 0.90 27.33
C LEU A 32 25.54 1.98 26.38
N ALA A 33 26.31 2.45 25.37
CA ALA A 33 25.90 3.50 24.46
C ALA A 33 25.20 3.00 23.18
N SER A 34 25.35 1.72 22.81
CA SER A 34 24.84 1.22 21.54
C SER A 34 23.44 0.62 21.58
N THR A 35 22.96 0.20 22.76
CA THR A 35 21.62 -0.38 22.90
C THR A 35 20.50 0.67 22.95
N GLN A 36 20.78 1.88 23.39
CA GLN A 36 19.80 2.98 23.41
C GLN A 36 19.51 3.50 21.99
N ALA A 37 20.52 3.60 21.13
CA ALA A 37 20.34 4.09 19.77
C ALA A 37 19.47 3.14 18.91
N PHE A 38 19.58 1.82 19.10
CA PHE A 38 18.71 0.85 18.41
C PHE A 38 17.30 0.79 18.98
N ALA A 39 17.11 1.06 20.27
CA ALA A 39 15.79 1.14 20.89
C ALA A 39 15.04 2.42 20.45
N GLU A 40 15.75 3.54 20.31
CA GLU A 40 15.18 4.80 19.85
C GLU A 40 14.82 4.75 18.36
N ALA A 41 15.64 4.17 17.51
CA ALA A 41 15.32 3.93 16.11
C ALA A 41 14.16 2.93 15.91
N ALA A 42 14.03 1.92 16.77
CA ALA A 42 12.89 0.99 16.75
C ALA A 42 11.60 1.64 17.26
N GLN A 43 11.68 2.65 18.11
CA GLN A 43 10.53 3.41 18.61
C GLN A 43 9.98 4.39 17.59
N GLU A 44 10.81 4.95 16.70
CA GLU A 44 10.35 5.81 15.59
C GLU A 44 9.59 5.06 14.50
N ILE A 45 9.72 3.75 14.39
CA ILE A 45 9.00 2.92 13.41
C ILE A 45 7.56 2.59 13.86
N SER A 46 7.21 2.81 15.13
CA SER A 46 5.92 2.40 15.70
C SER A 46 4.90 3.53 15.91
N HIS A 47 5.00 4.67 15.23
CA HIS A 47 4.16 5.82 15.55
C HIS A 47 3.08 6.13 14.53
N ALA A 48 1.85 5.94 15.02
CA ALA A 48 0.60 6.51 14.54
C ALA A 48 0.54 6.55 13.00
N GLU A 49 0.22 5.45 12.40
CA GLU A 49 -0.13 5.38 10.98
C GLU A 49 -1.29 6.35 10.75
N GLU A 50 -1.00 7.48 10.15
CA GLU A 50 -2.06 8.31 9.60
C GLU A 50 -2.76 7.48 8.52
N ALA A 51 -4.09 7.49 8.55
CA ALA A 51 -4.92 6.79 7.58
C ALA A 51 -5.96 7.73 7.02
N ILE A 52 -6.27 7.57 5.75
CA ILE A 52 -7.38 8.25 5.09
C ILE A 52 -8.43 7.20 4.79
N HIS A 53 -9.67 7.48 5.18
CA HIS A 53 -10.83 6.70 4.81
C HIS A 53 -11.86 7.61 4.14
N GLN A 54 -12.36 7.22 2.96
CA GLN A 54 -13.36 7.97 2.20
C GLN A 54 -14.35 7.00 1.54
N GLU A 55 -15.62 7.43 1.40
CA GLU A 55 -16.68 6.63 0.77
C GLU A 55 -17.45 7.43 -0.30
N PRO A 56 -16.80 7.88 -1.40
CA PRO A 56 -17.52 8.56 -2.47
C PRO A 56 -18.50 7.60 -3.17
N VAL A 57 -19.63 8.17 -3.63
CA VAL A 57 -20.65 7.47 -4.42
C VAL A 57 -20.67 8.01 -5.84
N PHE A 58 -20.62 7.11 -6.82
CA PHE A 58 -20.64 7.45 -8.24
C PHE A 58 -21.91 6.96 -8.92
N LYS A 59 -22.48 7.77 -9.78
CA LYS A 59 -23.68 7.48 -10.57
C LYS A 59 -23.36 6.58 -11.77
N ALA A 60 -22.72 5.46 -11.50
CA ALA A 60 -22.26 4.53 -12.52
C ALA A 60 -22.11 3.12 -11.92
N SER A 61 -22.16 2.10 -12.78
CA SER A 61 -21.92 0.71 -12.40
C SER A 61 -20.48 0.47 -11.92
N ARG A 62 -20.27 -0.54 -11.08
CA ARG A 62 -18.93 -0.97 -10.63
C ARG A 62 -17.95 -1.19 -11.79
N LYS A 63 -18.44 -1.73 -12.90
CA LYS A 63 -17.63 -1.93 -14.10
C LYS A 63 -17.10 -0.60 -14.66
N ARG A 64 -17.95 0.40 -14.82
CA ARG A 64 -17.54 1.70 -15.34
C ARG A 64 -16.55 2.40 -14.39
N VAL A 65 -16.79 2.34 -13.08
CA VAL A 65 -15.87 2.90 -12.08
C VAL A 65 -14.51 2.19 -12.10
N TYR A 66 -14.53 0.86 -12.14
CA TYR A 66 -13.31 0.05 -12.21
C TYR A 66 -12.48 0.36 -13.46
N GLU A 67 -13.11 0.36 -14.63
CA GLU A 67 -12.46 0.65 -15.91
C GLU A 67 -11.90 2.08 -15.94
N ALA A 68 -12.63 3.06 -15.40
CA ALA A 68 -12.14 4.43 -15.32
C ALA A 68 -10.88 4.59 -14.44
N LEU A 69 -10.69 3.71 -13.45
CA LEU A 69 -9.52 3.72 -12.56
C LEU A 69 -8.35 2.86 -13.07
N THR A 70 -8.60 1.87 -13.95
CA THR A 70 -7.60 0.88 -14.37
C THR A 70 -7.21 0.95 -15.83
N ASP A 71 -8.05 1.50 -16.71
CA ASP A 71 -7.72 1.72 -18.12
C ASP A 71 -7.01 3.07 -18.30
N ALA A 72 -5.81 3.05 -18.87
CA ALA A 72 -4.98 4.24 -19.01
C ALA A 72 -5.68 5.37 -19.82
N ARG A 73 -6.46 5.02 -20.86
CA ARG A 73 -7.14 5.99 -21.71
C ARG A 73 -8.34 6.61 -21.01
N GLN A 74 -9.07 5.82 -20.22
CA GLN A 74 -10.19 6.34 -19.44
C GLN A 74 -9.68 7.21 -18.30
N PHE A 75 -8.67 6.74 -17.56
CA PHE A 75 -8.06 7.52 -16.48
C PHE A 75 -7.47 8.84 -17.01
N GLN A 76 -6.85 8.85 -18.20
CA GLN A 76 -6.40 10.10 -18.82
C GLN A 76 -7.53 11.11 -19.01
N LYS A 77 -8.73 10.68 -19.41
CA LYS A 77 -9.89 11.57 -19.51
C LYS A 77 -10.33 12.11 -18.13
N VAL A 78 -10.25 11.27 -17.10
CA VAL A 78 -10.49 11.69 -15.71
C VAL A 78 -9.47 12.76 -15.29
N THR A 79 -8.16 12.54 -15.54
CA THR A 79 -7.12 13.49 -15.16
C THR A 79 -7.27 14.87 -15.82
N LEU A 80 -7.77 14.93 -17.04
CA LEU A 80 -8.04 16.20 -17.72
C LEU A 80 -9.09 17.08 -16.98
N LEU A 81 -9.93 16.47 -16.17
CA LEU A 81 -10.95 17.15 -15.35
C LEU A 81 -10.45 17.46 -13.93
N SER A 82 -9.22 17.06 -13.58
CA SER A 82 -8.66 17.19 -12.24
C SER A 82 -8.30 18.64 -11.89
N ALA A 83 -8.32 18.97 -10.61
CA ALA A 83 -7.92 20.28 -10.10
C ALA A 83 -6.49 20.64 -10.50
N ALA A 84 -5.56 19.67 -10.45
CA ALA A 84 -4.16 19.87 -10.82
C ALA A 84 -3.98 20.28 -12.29
N VAL A 85 -4.76 19.70 -13.20
CA VAL A 85 -4.72 20.06 -14.63
C VAL A 85 -5.45 21.37 -14.88
N GLN A 86 -6.64 21.56 -14.30
CA GLN A 86 -7.46 22.76 -14.48
C GLN A 86 -6.78 24.04 -13.94
N SER A 87 -5.99 23.91 -12.87
CA SER A 87 -5.19 25.02 -12.31
C SER A 87 -3.85 25.26 -13.03
N GLY A 88 -3.46 24.38 -13.97
CA GLY A 88 -2.17 24.43 -14.66
C GLY A 88 -0.98 23.90 -13.84
N MET A 89 -1.21 23.35 -12.64
CA MET A 89 -0.16 22.70 -11.84
C MET A 89 0.37 21.43 -12.51
N ALA A 90 -0.45 20.70 -13.23
CA ALA A 90 -0.06 19.54 -14.01
C ALA A 90 -0.37 19.75 -15.49
N LYS A 91 0.54 19.30 -16.37
CA LYS A 91 0.32 19.33 -17.82
C LYS A 91 -0.65 18.19 -18.19
N GLY A 92 -1.84 18.53 -18.68
CA GLY A 92 -2.88 17.56 -19.05
C GLY A 92 -2.56 16.72 -20.29
N ASN A 93 -1.53 17.08 -21.05
CA ASN A 93 -1.14 16.37 -22.27
C ASN A 93 -0.18 15.19 -22.07
N THR A 94 0.28 14.94 -20.85
CA THR A 94 1.09 13.74 -20.56
C THR A 94 0.14 12.57 -20.29
N PRO A 95 0.17 11.51 -21.13
CA PRO A 95 -0.69 10.37 -20.96
C PRO A 95 -0.48 9.67 -19.60
N ALA A 96 -1.57 9.18 -19.02
CA ALA A 96 -1.48 8.23 -17.93
C ALA A 96 -0.93 6.90 -18.47
N GLU A 97 0.02 6.32 -17.74
CA GLU A 97 0.56 5.00 -18.03
C GLU A 97 0.04 4.05 -16.96
N ILE A 98 -0.74 3.03 -17.34
CA ILE A 98 -1.28 2.03 -16.41
C ILE A 98 -1.18 0.66 -17.08
N THR A 99 -0.45 -0.25 -16.45
CA THR A 99 -0.45 -1.68 -16.80
C THR A 99 -1.50 -2.36 -15.92
N ALA A 100 -2.65 -2.71 -16.54
CA ALA A 100 -3.83 -3.20 -15.82
C ALA A 100 -3.73 -4.71 -15.50
N GLU A 101 -2.68 -5.08 -14.76
CA GLU A 101 -2.47 -6.43 -14.24
C GLU A 101 -1.82 -6.39 -12.85
N ALA A 102 -1.92 -7.47 -12.08
CA ALA A 102 -1.21 -7.58 -10.81
C ALA A 102 0.30 -7.52 -11.04
N GLY A 103 1.02 -6.70 -10.26
CA GLY A 103 2.44 -6.38 -10.46
C GLY A 103 2.69 -5.28 -11.49
N GLY A 104 1.69 -4.90 -12.29
CA GLY A 104 1.79 -3.87 -13.32
C GLY A 104 2.06 -2.47 -12.73
N ALA A 105 2.93 -1.71 -13.38
CA ALA A 105 3.27 -0.36 -12.97
C ALA A 105 2.21 0.65 -13.44
N PHE A 106 2.12 1.77 -12.72
CA PHE A 106 1.43 2.96 -13.20
C PHE A 106 2.23 4.23 -12.95
N LYS A 107 1.99 5.23 -13.80
CA LYS A 107 2.58 6.56 -13.73
C LYS A 107 1.54 7.59 -14.15
N LEU A 108 1.21 8.49 -13.24
CA LEU A 108 0.12 9.44 -13.37
C LEU A 108 0.64 10.86 -13.16
N PHE A 109 -0.08 11.85 -13.71
CA PHE A 109 0.26 13.28 -13.57
C PHE A 109 1.73 13.58 -13.90
N ASN A 110 2.19 13.12 -15.07
CA ASN A 110 3.58 13.28 -15.53
C ASN A 110 4.63 12.70 -14.56
N GLY A 111 4.30 11.59 -13.89
CA GLY A 111 5.20 10.93 -12.94
C GLY A 111 5.20 11.53 -11.54
N PHE A 112 4.31 12.50 -11.26
CA PHE A 112 4.13 13.00 -9.90
C PHE A 112 3.58 11.92 -8.97
N ILE A 113 2.75 11.01 -9.50
CA ILE A 113 2.28 9.81 -8.82
C ILE A 113 2.78 8.58 -9.57
N VAL A 114 3.39 7.65 -8.87
CA VAL A 114 3.85 6.37 -9.40
C VAL A 114 3.47 5.23 -8.47
N GLY A 115 3.35 4.03 -9.03
CA GLY A 115 3.03 2.86 -8.22
C GLY A 115 3.00 1.55 -8.97
N ARG A 116 2.47 0.53 -8.28
CA ARG A 116 2.20 -0.81 -8.82
C ARG A 116 0.85 -1.31 -8.33
N ASN A 117 0.12 -1.96 -9.22
CA ASN A 117 -1.07 -2.70 -8.86
C ASN A 117 -0.65 -3.98 -8.13
N LEU A 118 -0.98 -4.09 -6.85
CA LEU A 118 -0.70 -5.29 -6.05
C LEU A 118 -1.79 -6.34 -6.26
N GLU A 119 -3.04 -5.88 -6.38
CA GLU A 119 -4.19 -6.72 -6.63
C GLU A 119 -5.19 -5.99 -7.54
N LEU A 120 -5.75 -6.71 -8.49
CA LEU A 120 -6.85 -6.28 -9.33
C LEU A 120 -7.90 -7.39 -9.39
N ILE A 121 -9.03 -7.18 -8.71
CA ILE A 121 -10.22 -8.04 -8.83
C ILE A 121 -11.24 -7.26 -9.66
N PRO A 122 -11.53 -7.69 -10.91
CA PRO A 122 -12.36 -6.93 -11.84
C PRO A 122 -13.71 -6.51 -11.24
N ASN A 123 -14.02 -5.21 -11.31
CA ASN A 123 -15.25 -4.59 -10.84
C ASN A 123 -15.49 -4.70 -9.33
N GLU A 124 -14.50 -5.12 -8.55
CA GLU A 124 -14.64 -5.35 -7.11
C GLU A 124 -13.58 -4.63 -6.28
N ARG A 125 -12.29 -4.84 -6.59
CA ARG A 125 -11.21 -4.33 -5.74
C ARG A 125 -9.94 -3.99 -6.50
N ILE A 126 -9.30 -2.89 -6.10
CA ILE A 126 -7.98 -2.48 -6.56
C ILE A 126 -7.14 -2.25 -5.31
N VAL A 127 -5.93 -2.81 -5.27
CA VAL A 127 -4.93 -2.52 -4.22
C VAL A 127 -3.63 -2.10 -4.89
N GLN A 128 -3.08 -0.98 -4.45
CA GLN A 128 -1.90 -0.37 -5.06
C GLN A 128 -0.83 -0.06 -4.02
N ALA A 129 0.43 -0.42 -4.31
CA ALA A 129 1.57 0.28 -3.74
C ALA A 129 1.67 1.63 -4.46
N TRP A 130 1.70 2.74 -3.69
CA TRP A 130 1.50 4.07 -4.22
C TRP A 130 2.48 5.06 -3.59
N ARG A 131 2.93 6.06 -4.33
CA ARG A 131 3.76 7.13 -3.79
C ARG A 131 3.67 8.41 -4.61
N VAL A 132 3.93 9.53 -3.93
CA VAL A 132 4.14 10.85 -4.55
C VAL A 132 5.63 11.08 -4.79
N ALA A 133 5.97 11.78 -5.85
CA ALA A 133 7.36 12.01 -6.27
C ALA A 133 8.23 12.73 -5.23
N TYR A 134 7.66 13.62 -4.39
CA TYR A 134 8.39 14.36 -3.37
C TYR A 134 8.66 13.57 -2.08
N TRP A 135 8.07 12.39 -1.92
CA TRP A 135 8.32 11.56 -0.74
C TRP A 135 9.78 11.08 -0.70
N PRO A 136 10.33 10.84 0.51
CA PRO A 136 11.66 10.26 0.66
C PRO A 136 11.82 8.99 -0.17
N GLN A 137 13.03 8.73 -0.64
CA GLN A 137 13.33 7.52 -1.40
C GLN A 137 12.98 6.28 -0.55
N GLY A 138 12.24 5.35 -1.14
CA GLY A 138 11.78 4.14 -0.45
C GLY A 138 10.48 4.29 0.34
N ALA A 139 9.92 5.50 0.51
CA ALA A 139 8.61 5.68 1.10
C ALA A 139 7.51 5.26 0.13
N TRP A 140 6.69 4.32 0.56
CA TRP A 140 5.53 3.78 -0.15
C TRP A 140 4.34 3.69 0.78
N SER A 141 3.16 3.81 0.22
CA SER A 141 1.88 3.64 0.91
C SER A 141 1.04 2.57 0.24
N LEU A 142 -0.06 2.21 0.87
CA LEU A 142 -1.05 1.28 0.37
C LEU A 142 -2.37 2.02 0.13
N ALA A 143 -2.80 2.08 -1.12
CA ALA A 143 -4.12 2.60 -1.51
C ALA A 143 -5.03 1.43 -1.91
N LYS A 144 -6.16 1.27 -1.21
CA LYS A 144 -7.13 0.21 -1.42
C LYS A 144 -8.48 0.80 -1.81
N PHE A 145 -9.06 0.28 -2.87
CA PHE A 145 -10.36 0.66 -3.42
C PHE A 145 -11.26 -0.56 -3.43
N VAL A 146 -12.40 -0.50 -2.76
CA VAL A 146 -13.43 -1.56 -2.79
C VAL A 146 -14.69 -0.97 -3.39
N LEU A 147 -15.20 -1.59 -4.45
CA LEU A 147 -16.38 -1.15 -5.19
C LEU A 147 -17.61 -1.91 -4.70
N VAL A 148 -18.51 -1.21 -4.05
CA VAL A 148 -19.75 -1.77 -3.49
C VAL A 148 -20.94 -1.30 -4.33
N GLU A 149 -21.73 -2.25 -4.84
CA GLU A 149 -22.93 -1.95 -5.60
C GLU A 149 -24.02 -1.33 -4.73
N GLN A 150 -24.62 -0.25 -5.19
CA GLN A 150 -25.77 0.42 -4.58
C GLN A 150 -26.84 0.68 -5.65
N GLY A 151 -27.56 -0.37 -6.05
CA GLY A 151 -28.52 -0.29 -7.16
C GLY A 151 -27.80 -0.03 -8.49
N SER A 152 -28.08 1.11 -9.15
CA SER A 152 -27.38 1.55 -10.36
C SER A 152 -26.06 2.27 -10.09
N ASP A 153 -25.83 2.63 -8.84
CA ASP A 153 -24.70 3.44 -8.38
C ASP A 153 -23.61 2.54 -7.79
N THR A 154 -22.42 3.12 -7.58
CA THR A 154 -21.30 2.45 -6.91
C THR A 154 -20.81 3.30 -5.74
N LYS A 155 -20.80 2.74 -4.54
CA LYS A 155 -20.04 3.27 -3.42
C LYS A 155 -18.61 2.74 -3.51
N LEU A 156 -17.64 3.62 -3.52
CA LEU A 156 -16.22 3.28 -3.42
C LEU A 156 -15.78 3.43 -1.97
N VAL A 157 -15.42 2.33 -1.32
CA VAL A 157 -14.76 2.35 0.00
C VAL A 157 -13.26 2.42 -0.24
N PHE A 158 -12.68 3.54 0.17
CA PHE A 158 -11.27 3.86 -0.05
C PHE A 158 -10.52 3.98 1.25
N ASP A 159 -9.42 3.23 1.36
CA ASP A 159 -8.47 3.30 2.46
C ASP A 159 -7.08 3.61 1.92
N HIS A 160 -6.38 4.60 2.50
CA HIS A 160 -5.00 4.91 2.18
C HIS A 160 -4.17 4.95 3.47
N THR A 161 -3.16 4.10 3.56
CA THR A 161 -2.37 3.88 4.78
C THR A 161 -0.87 3.83 4.49
N GLY A 162 -0.04 4.03 5.51
CA GLY A 162 1.41 3.86 5.42
C GLY A 162 2.13 5.00 4.68
N PHE A 163 1.50 6.14 4.43
CA PHE A 163 2.15 7.32 3.87
C PHE A 163 2.94 8.10 4.93
N PRO A 164 3.90 8.97 4.52
CA PRO A 164 4.68 9.76 5.46
C PRO A 164 3.82 10.62 6.38
N LYS A 165 4.20 10.68 7.65
CA LYS A 165 3.49 11.47 8.67
C LYS A 165 3.41 12.94 8.28
N GLY A 166 2.24 13.54 8.46
CA GLY A 166 1.95 14.94 8.12
C GLY A 166 1.38 15.15 6.72
N ASP A 167 1.36 14.11 5.87
CA ASP A 167 0.86 14.23 4.50
C ASP A 167 -0.66 14.03 4.37
N ALA A 168 -1.36 13.62 5.44
CA ALA A 168 -2.77 13.28 5.40
C ALA A 168 -3.64 14.41 4.79
N GLY A 169 -3.40 15.67 5.17
CA GLY A 169 -4.16 16.81 4.64
C GLY A 169 -4.00 16.98 3.13
N HIS A 170 -2.77 16.99 2.63
CA HIS A 170 -2.47 17.10 1.20
C HIS A 170 -3.02 15.94 0.39
N LEU A 171 -2.90 14.72 0.93
CA LEU A 171 -3.44 13.53 0.28
C LEU A 171 -4.96 13.56 0.21
N LEU A 172 -5.63 13.98 1.29
CA LEU A 172 -7.08 14.09 1.33
C LEU A 172 -7.61 15.08 0.28
N GLU A 173 -7.00 16.26 0.17
CA GLU A 173 -7.29 17.25 -0.86
C GLU A 173 -6.98 16.71 -2.26
N GLY A 174 -5.84 16.03 -2.40
CA GLY A 174 -5.42 15.39 -3.65
C GLY A 174 -6.39 14.32 -4.13
N TRP A 175 -6.87 13.45 -3.26
CA TRP A 175 -7.87 12.44 -3.60
C TRP A 175 -9.19 13.08 -4.03
N ASN A 176 -9.67 14.09 -3.31
CA ASN A 176 -10.90 14.78 -3.66
C ASN A 176 -10.78 15.48 -5.02
N GLY A 177 -9.82 16.39 -5.16
CA GLY A 177 -9.73 17.27 -6.32
C GLY A 177 -9.17 16.61 -7.59
N ASN A 178 -8.37 15.53 -7.45
CA ASN A 178 -7.72 14.91 -8.60
C ASN A 178 -8.26 13.51 -8.95
N TYR A 179 -9.07 12.91 -8.07
CA TYR A 179 -9.68 11.60 -8.32
C TYR A 179 -11.20 11.64 -8.21
N TRP A 180 -11.78 11.94 -7.05
CA TRP A 180 -13.21 11.75 -6.83
C TRP A 180 -14.08 12.72 -7.61
N GLU A 181 -13.80 14.00 -7.54
CA GLU A 181 -14.57 15.02 -8.29
C GLU A 181 -14.45 14.84 -9.81
N PRO A 182 -13.23 14.67 -10.40
CA PRO A 182 -13.11 14.44 -11.83
C PRO A 182 -13.69 13.09 -12.27
N LEU A 183 -13.58 12.04 -11.45
CA LEU A 183 -14.19 10.74 -11.74
C LEU A 183 -15.72 10.84 -11.75
N ALA A 184 -16.31 11.54 -10.80
CA ALA A 184 -17.77 11.79 -10.79
C ALA A 184 -18.24 12.55 -12.05
N LYS A 185 -17.49 13.57 -12.48
CA LYS A 185 -17.78 14.31 -13.72
C LYS A 185 -17.63 13.46 -14.98
N PHE A 186 -16.62 12.59 -15.00
CA PHE A 186 -16.38 11.68 -16.14
C PHE A 186 -17.46 10.59 -16.27
N LEU A 187 -17.99 10.13 -15.15
CA LEU A 187 -18.98 9.05 -15.09
C LEU A 187 -20.43 9.50 -15.26
N ALA A 188 -20.73 10.81 -15.05
CA ALA A 188 -22.03 11.40 -15.30
C ALA A 188 -22.34 11.42 -16.80
#